data_706027d7c47bff8bc8458ba9816ab773
#
_entry.id   706027d7c47bff8bc8458ba9816ab773
#
_cell.length_a   1.000
_cell.length_b   1.000
_cell.length_c   1.000
_cell.angle_alpha   90.00
_cell.angle_beta   90.00
_cell.angle_gamma   90.00
#
_symmetry.space_group_name_H-M   'P 1'
#
loop_
_entity.id
_entity.type
_entity.pdbx_description
1 polymer ?
#
loop_
_entity_poly.entity_id
_entity_poly.type
_entity_poly.pdbx_seq_one_letter_code
_entity_poly.pdbx_strand_id
1 'polypeptide(L)'
;MSLGYFRVDISPAIAQLLPDNTLGEENSVVTPNINIKGIEGDRIDGGAKRGTNLFHSFQEFNIQQGGQVYFSNPDGVTNILTRVTGDNTSNILGTLGVDLDFGQK
;
A
#
# COMPACT_ATOMS: atom_id res chain seq x y z
N MET A 1 -33.45 -12.31 -21.27
CA MET A 1 -33.03 -12.67 -20.66
C MET A 1 -32.07 -12.09 -20.42
N SER A 2 -31.75 -11.84 -19.82
CA SER A 2 -30.92 -11.26 -19.65
C SER A 2 -29.97 -11.86 -19.63
N LEU A 3 -29.26 -11.80 -20.02
CA LEU A 3 -28.35 -12.30 -20.02
C LEU A 3 -27.65 -12.22 -19.13
N GLY A 4 -27.87 -11.86 -18.53
CA GLY A 4 -27.14 -12.00 -17.66
C GLY A 4 -25.89 -11.53 -17.69
N TYR A 5 -25.63 -10.61 -17.90
CA TYR A 5 -24.56 -10.22 -17.87
C TYR A 5 -24.20 -9.80 -16.73
N PHE A 6 -23.45 -10.10 -16.03
CA PHE A 6 -22.91 -9.62 -15.06
C PHE A 6 -21.66 -9.50 -15.45
N ARG A 7 -20.85 -8.80 -14.94
CA ARG A 7 -19.75 -8.61 -15.26
C ARG A 7 -18.90 -9.13 -14.35
N VAL A 8 -18.14 -9.80 -14.68
CA VAL A 8 -17.14 -10.23 -13.90
C VAL A 8 -16.18 -9.17 -13.83
N ASP A 9 -15.77 -8.83 -12.69
CA ASP A 9 -14.83 -7.80 -12.54
C ASP A 9 -13.49 -8.32 -12.87
N ILE A 10 -13.06 -8.06 -14.06
CA ILE A 10 -11.80 -8.54 -14.47
C ILE A 10 -10.72 -7.57 -14.23
N SER A 11 -11.01 -6.51 -13.56
CA SER A 11 -10.02 -5.53 -13.29
C SER A 11 -9.99 -5.33 -11.83
N PRO A 12 -9.74 -6.33 -11.08
CA PRO A 12 -9.87 -6.23 -9.68
C PRO A 12 -8.80 -5.41 -9.07
N ALA A 13 -9.02 -5.00 -7.91
CA ALA A 13 -7.99 -4.37 -7.15
C ALA A 13 -6.98 -5.45 -6.85
N ILE A 14 -5.74 -5.26 -7.25
CA ILE A 14 -4.71 -6.19 -6.94
C ILE A 14 -4.15 -5.91 -5.58
N ALA A 15 -4.46 -4.77 -5.00
CA ALA A 15 -4.12 -4.47 -3.63
C ALA A 15 -5.28 -3.76 -3.00
N GLN A 16 -5.54 -4.02 -1.75
CA GLN A 16 -6.54 -3.31 -0.99
C GLN A 16 -5.83 -2.70 0.19
N LEU A 17 -5.48 -1.45 0.05
CA LEU A 17 -4.72 -0.71 1.03
C LEU A 17 -5.59 0.45 1.47
N LEU A 18 -6.14 0.34 2.66
CA LEU A 18 -7.08 1.32 3.15
C LEU A 18 -6.53 1.96 4.41
N PRO A 19 -6.00 3.17 4.33
CA PRO A 19 -5.52 3.86 5.53
C PRO A 19 -6.65 4.08 6.51
N ASP A 20 -6.34 4.06 7.79
CA ASP A 20 -7.39 4.16 8.79
C ASP A 20 -7.52 5.57 9.38
N ASN A 21 -6.70 6.49 8.91
CA ASN A 21 -6.77 7.90 9.31
C ASN A 21 -6.43 8.16 10.78
N THR A 22 -5.85 7.21 11.47
CA THR A 22 -5.52 7.42 12.86
C THR A 22 -4.26 8.25 13.04
N LEU A 23 -3.48 8.43 11.98
CA LEU A 23 -2.27 9.24 12.07
C LEU A 23 -2.51 10.70 11.68
N GLY A 24 -3.75 11.06 11.40
CA GLY A 24 -4.11 12.46 11.13
C GLY A 24 -3.38 13.00 9.92
N GLU A 25 -2.69 14.10 10.09
CA GLU A 25 -1.98 14.73 8.98
C GLU A 25 -0.83 13.89 8.47
N GLU A 26 -0.41 12.91 9.27
CA GLU A 26 0.68 12.04 8.87
C GLU A 26 0.17 10.70 8.37
N ASN A 27 -1.04 10.68 7.88
CA ASN A 27 -1.62 9.45 7.38
C ASN A 27 -0.82 8.82 6.27
N SER A 28 -0.96 7.52 6.16
CA SER A 28 -0.45 6.80 5.02
C SER A 28 -1.20 7.22 3.77
N VAL A 29 -0.50 7.36 2.67
CA VAL A 29 -1.09 7.81 1.40
C VAL A 29 -0.78 6.76 0.35
N VAL A 30 -1.82 6.26 -0.29
CA VAL A 30 -1.67 5.24 -1.31
C VAL A 30 -1.86 5.87 -2.67
N THR A 31 -0.88 5.69 -3.56
CA THR A 31 -0.99 6.14 -4.93
C THR A 31 -0.96 4.90 -5.80
N PRO A 32 -2.08 4.56 -6.44
CA PRO A 32 -2.13 3.35 -7.23
C PRO A 32 -1.59 3.53 -8.63
N ASN A 33 -1.28 2.44 -9.27
CA ASN A 33 -0.96 2.40 -10.70
C ASN A 33 0.24 3.26 -11.07
N ILE A 34 1.28 3.12 -10.29
CA ILE A 34 2.51 3.84 -10.55
C ILE A 34 3.52 2.90 -11.16
N ASN A 35 4.31 3.40 -12.08
CA ASN A 35 5.38 2.61 -12.65
C ASN A 35 6.54 2.59 -11.66
N ILE A 36 6.83 1.41 -11.14
CA ILE A 36 7.90 1.23 -10.19
C ILE A 36 8.92 0.34 -10.85
N LYS A 37 10.00 0.93 -11.32
CA LYS A 37 11.07 0.19 -11.97
C LYS A 37 10.56 -0.67 -13.13
N GLY A 38 9.66 -0.11 -13.89
CA GLY A 38 9.13 -0.79 -15.08
C GLY A 38 7.92 -1.65 -14.83
N ILE A 39 7.47 -1.75 -13.58
CA ILE A 39 6.35 -2.58 -13.23
C ILE A 39 5.29 -1.73 -12.57
N GLU A 40 4.05 -1.95 -12.95
CA GLU A 40 2.97 -1.17 -12.38
C GLU A 40 2.63 -1.68 -11.00
N GLY A 41 2.51 -0.80 -10.05
CA GLY A 41 2.16 -1.16 -8.69
C GLY A 41 1.64 0.02 -7.93
N ASP A 42 1.45 -0.17 -6.64
CA ASP A 42 0.98 0.89 -5.75
C ASP A 42 2.12 1.35 -4.87
N ARG A 43 2.14 2.65 -4.61
CA ARG A 43 3.17 3.22 -3.73
C ARG A 43 2.52 3.76 -2.49
N ILE A 44 3.16 3.53 -1.36
CA ILE A 44 2.70 4.05 -0.08
C ILE A 44 3.66 5.14 0.36
N ASP A 45 3.11 6.34 0.51
CA ASP A 45 3.84 7.50 0.97
C ASP A 45 3.25 7.96 2.29
N GLY A 46 3.73 9.05 2.80
CA GLY A 46 3.23 9.60 4.05
C GLY A 46 3.75 8.84 5.23
N GLY A 47 2.92 8.72 6.23
CA GLY A 47 3.33 8.03 7.45
C GLY A 47 3.90 9.01 8.47
N ALA A 48 4.08 8.53 9.67
CA ALA A 48 4.55 9.33 10.79
C ALA A 48 6.00 8.97 11.08
N LYS A 49 6.91 9.90 10.86
CA LYS A 49 8.31 9.65 11.09
C LYS A 49 8.66 10.03 12.52
N ARG A 50 9.28 9.12 13.23
CA ARG A 50 9.72 9.34 14.60
C ARG A 50 11.14 8.79 14.72
N GLY A 51 12.13 9.67 14.76
CA GLY A 51 13.51 9.25 14.75
C GLY A 51 13.82 8.55 13.43
N THR A 52 14.27 7.32 13.50
CA THR A 52 14.57 6.53 12.29
C THR A 52 13.44 5.58 11.93
N ASN A 53 12.31 5.70 12.59
CA ASN A 53 11.15 4.83 12.34
C ASN A 53 10.08 5.57 11.58
N LEU A 54 9.46 4.89 10.63
CA LEU A 54 8.34 5.43 9.89
C LEU A 54 7.15 4.53 10.17
N PHE A 55 6.07 5.13 10.68
CA PHE A 55 4.89 4.38 11.05
C PHE A 55 3.76 4.61 10.05
N HIS A 56 3.15 3.53 9.63
CA HIS A 56 1.97 3.56 8.80
C HIS A 56 0.82 2.87 9.53
N SER A 57 -0.39 3.24 9.23
CA SER A 57 -1.54 2.65 9.86
C SER A 57 -2.65 2.46 8.85
N PHE A 58 -3.15 1.24 8.74
CA PHE A 58 -4.16 0.87 7.77
C PHE A 58 -5.29 0.14 8.45
N GLN A 59 -6.47 0.30 7.91
CA GLN A 59 -7.61 -0.50 8.32
C GLN A 59 -7.55 -1.86 7.63
N GLU A 60 -7.19 -1.88 6.35
CA GLU A 60 -7.06 -3.09 5.57
C GLU A 60 -5.74 -3.05 4.83
N PHE A 61 -5.07 -4.17 4.73
CA PHE A 61 -3.82 -4.23 4.01
C PHE A 61 -3.69 -5.60 3.36
N ASN A 62 -4.03 -5.67 2.09
CA ASN A 62 -4.03 -6.93 1.36
C ASN A 62 -3.39 -6.74 0.00
N ILE A 63 -2.61 -7.71 -0.43
CA ILE A 63 -2.01 -7.71 -1.76
C ILE A 63 -2.31 -9.04 -2.38
N GLN A 64 -3.01 -9.03 -3.51
CA GLN A 64 -3.34 -10.27 -4.19
C GLN A 64 -2.17 -10.76 -5.01
N GLN A 65 -2.25 -11.98 -5.42
CA GLN A 65 -1.20 -12.55 -6.25
C GLN A 65 -1.04 -11.70 -7.50
N GLY A 66 0.18 -11.37 -7.81
CA GLY A 66 0.48 -10.50 -8.94
C GLY A 66 0.51 -9.03 -8.60
N GLY A 67 0.03 -8.65 -7.43
CA GLY A 67 0.07 -7.26 -7.01
C GLY A 67 1.45 -6.86 -6.54
N GLN A 68 1.74 -5.56 -6.61
CA GLN A 68 3.03 -5.04 -6.18
C GLN A 68 2.81 -3.77 -5.42
N VAL A 69 3.36 -3.71 -4.22
CA VAL A 69 3.21 -2.55 -3.34
C VAL A 69 4.57 -2.21 -2.78
N TYR A 70 4.90 -0.93 -2.82
CA TYR A 70 6.19 -0.49 -2.31
C TYR A 70 6.02 0.71 -1.41
N PHE A 71 6.69 0.67 -0.27
CA PHE A 71 6.76 1.83 0.60
C PHE A 71 7.84 2.76 0.12
N SER A 72 7.56 4.06 0.13
CA SER A 72 8.62 5.06 -0.04
C SER A 72 9.44 5.09 1.22
N ASN A 73 10.74 5.26 1.07
CA ASN A 73 11.63 5.29 2.21
C ASN A 73 12.33 6.64 2.29
N PRO A 74 11.79 7.56 3.08
CA PRO A 74 12.41 8.87 3.22
C PRO A 74 13.80 8.79 3.84
N ASP A 75 14.57 9.85 3.65
CA ASP A 75 15.90 9.91 4.23
C ASP A 75 15.87 9.71 5.72
N GLY A 76 16.80 8.96 6.22
CA GLY A 76 16.95 8.76 7.65
C GLY A 76 16.05 7.69 8.25
N VAL A 77 15.23 7.04 7.42
CA VAL A 77 14.37 5.98 7.93
C VAL A 77 15.07 4.64 7.77
N THR A 78 15.19 3.92 8.85
CA THR A 78 15.76 2.58 8.82
C THR A 78 14.72 1.50 9.10
N ASN A 79 13.58 1.86 9.67
CA ASN A 79 12.53 0.89 9.95
C ASN A 79 11.19 1.42 9.51
N ILE A 80 10.42 0.59 8.84
CA ILE A 80 9.05 0.93 8.46
C ILE A 80 8.15 -0.06 9.19
N LEU A 81 7.25 0.48 10.00
CA LEU A 81 6.34 -0.33 10.79
C LEU A 81 4.92 -0.03 10.35
N THR A 82 4.17 -1.06 10.08
CA THR A 82 2.81 -0.90 9.60
C THR A 82 1.86 -1.60 10.55
N ARG A 83 0.86 -0.86 11.00
CA ARG A 83 -0.17 -1.39 11.88
C ARG A 83 -1.44 -1.60 11.05
N VAL A 84 -2.15 -2.69 11.30
CA VAL A 84 -3.42 -2.94 10.65
C VAL A 84 -4.47 -3.00 11.76
N THR A 85 -5.43 -2.09 11.72
CA THR A 85 -6.38 -1.91 12.81
C THR A 85 -7.75 -2.49 12.55
N GLY A 86 -8.04 -2.88 11.32
CA GLY A 86 -9.33 -3.50 11.03
C GLY A 86 -9.38 -4.94 11.53
N ASP A 87 -10.55 -5.54 11.39
CA ASP A 87 -10.77 -6.88 11.92
C ASP A 87 -10.36 -7.99 10.98
N ASN A 88 -10.08 -7.67 9.74
CA ASN A 88 -9.78 -8.70 8.76
C ASN A 88 -8.31 -9.05 8.74
N THR A 89 -8.03 -10.31 8.58
CA THR A 89 -6.65 -10.77 8.47
C THR A 89 -6.04 -10.24 7.18
N SER A 90 -4.81 -9.81 7.25
CA SER A 90 -4.09 -9.36 6.07
C SER A 90 -3.56 -10.55 5.29
N ASN A 91 -3.71 -10.49 3.99
CA ASN A 91 -3.20 -11.52 3.11
C ASN A 91 -2.21 -10.89 2.15
N ILE A 92 -0.97 -11.27 2.24
CA ILE A 92 0.08 -10.72 1.39
C ILE A 92 0.50 -11.81 0.42
N LEU A 93 -0.15 -11.84 -0.72
CA LEU A 93 0.10 -12.88 -1.72
C LEU A 93 0.91 -12.37 -2.89
N GLY A 94 1.17 -11.08 -2.94
CA GLY A 94 1.96 -10.47 -3.97
C GLY A 94 3.28 -9.96 -3.43
N THR A 95 3.82 -8.93 -4.05
CA THR A 95 5.10 -8.38 -3.67
C THR A 95 4.91 -7.17 -2.76
N LEU A 96 5.63 -7.15 -1.67
CA LEU A 96 5.65 -6.01 -0.78
C LEU A 96 7.11 -5.64 -0.56
N GLY A 97 7.47 -4.44 -0.87
CA GLY A 97 8.85 -4.03 -0.77
C GLY A 97 9.02 -2.57 -0.40
N VAL A 98 10.24 -2.12 -0.49
CA VAL A 98 10.58 -0.74 -0.21
C VAL A 98 11.31 -0.21 -1.44
N ASP A 99 10.88 0.95 -1.91
CA ASP A 99 11.52 1.57 -3.05
C ASP A 99 12.43 2.68 -2.53
N LEU A 100 13.71 2.43 -2.57
CA LEU A 100 14.68 3.36 -2.05
C LEU A 100 14.90 4.55 -2.96
N ASP A 101 14.37 4.51 -4.15
CA ASP A 101 14.52 5.62 -5.08
C ASP A 101 13.49 6.70 -4.86
N PHE A 102 12.38 6.37 -4.23
CA PHE A 102 11.38 7.37 -3.93
C PHE A 102 11.74 8.08 -2.65
N GLY A 103 11.59 9.39 -2.66
CA GLY A 103 11.82 10.14 -1.44
C GLY A 103 13.27 10.38 -1.12
N GLN A 104 14.14 9.92 -1.97
CA GLN A 104 15.56 10.13 -1.76
C GLN A 104 16.13 10.83 -2.95
N LYS A 105 15.72 12.00 -3.19
CA LYS A 105 16.19 12.72 -4.34
C LYS A 105 17.22 13.72 -4.01
#